data_125c0bb9a538e500a0d2affbce90787d
#
_entry.id   125c0bb9a538e500a0d2affbce90787d
#
_cell.length_a   1.000
_cell.length_b   1.000
_cell.length_c   1.000
_cell.angle_alpha   90.00
_cell.angle_beta   90.00
_cell.angle_gamma   90.00
#
_symmetry.space_group_name_H-M   'P 1'
#
loop_
_entity.id
_entity.type
_entity.pdbx_description
1 polymer ?
#
loop_
_entity_poly.entity_id
_entity_poly.type
_entity_poly.pdbx_seq_one_letter_code
_entity_poly.pdbx_strand_id
1 'polypeptide(L)'
;DGALGASLYADISELDSMPKTVCRYAMPVDILWKEGGGLTGTRQVFPVLKSYSSSEVRRGEETLSSGSETIMTLSRDKVIINNENYYSYVLACGSASFTSSDYLLSNAYANSEILRSAMLAMGRERILTDIPYKAFDKTDITITTKQANAWTVLFTAALPVCISAAGVFVYVRRKHS
;
A
#
# COMPACT_ATOMS: atom_id res chain seq x y z
N ASP A 1 -4.07 24.03 -5.14
CA ASP A 1 -4.80 23.73 -3.90
C ASP A 1 -6.31 23.59 -4.14
N GLY A 2 -6.70 22.67 -5.01
CA GLY A 2 -8.10 22.28 -5.16
C GLY A 2 -8.51 21.32 -4.04
N ALA A 3 -9.80 21.23 -3.73
CA ALA A 3 -10.34 20.34 -2.68
C ALA A 3 -9.88 18.87 -2.82
N LEU A 4 -9.60 18.42 -4.04
CA LEU A 4 -9.12 17.06 -4.32
C LEU A 4 -7.65 16.86 -3.93
N GLY A 5 -6.79 17.84 -4.23
CA GLY A 5 -5.38 17.80 -3.84
C GLY A 5 -5.19 17.92 -2.33
N ALA A 6 -5.99 18.77 -1.67
CA ALA A 6 -6.02 18.88 -0.21
C ALA A 6 -6.52 17.58 0.44
N SER A 7 -7.54 16.94 -0.15
CA SER A 7 -8.08 15.67 0.33
C SER A 7 -7.06 14.54 0.22
N LEU A 8 -6.36 14.42 -0.90
CA LEU A 8 -5.32 13.42 -1.08
C LEU A 8 -4.17 13.64 -0.09
N TYR A 9 -3.77 14.89 0.10
CA TYR A 9 -2.71 15.27 1.03
C TYR A 9 -3.11 15.01 2.49
N ALA A 10 -4.35 15.31 2.87
CA ALA A 10 -4.85 15.06 4.22
C ALA A 10 -4.84 13.57 4.57
N ASP A 11 -5.30 12.71 3.66
CA ASP A 11 -5.31 11.26 3.87
C ASP A 11 -3.91 10.66 4.03
N ILE A 12 -2.90 11.29 3.41
CA ILE A 12 -1.51 10.86 3.51
C ILE A 12 -0.81 11.45 4.74
N SER A 13 -1.19 12.68 5.13
CA SER A 13 -0.53 13.39 6.24
C SER A 13 -0.91 12.88 7.63
N GLU A 14 -1.96 12.06 7.75
CA GLU A 14 -2.32 11.38 9.01
C GLU A 14 -1.33 10.27 9.40
N LEU A 15 -0.43 9.88 8.49
CA LEU A 15 0.62 8.93 8.79
C LEU A 15 1.82 9.66 9.43
N ASP A 16 2.06 9.47 10.72
CA ASP A 16 3.17 10.07 11.50
C ASP A 16 4.57 9.85 10.89
N SER A 17 4.72 8.85 10.06
CA SER A 17 5.92 8.60 9.26
C SER A 17 5.56 7.87 7.97
N MET A 18 5.46 8.60 6.88
CA MET A 18 5.24 8.00 5.57
C MET A 18 6.53 7.38 5.04
N PRO A 19 6.55 6.10 4.65
CA PRO A 19 7.68 5.49 3.98
C PRO A 19 8.02 6.22 2.68
N LYS A 20 9.25 6.09 2.20
CA LYS A 20 9.66 6.69 0.93
C LYS A 20 8.92 6.06 -0.24
N THR A 21 8.52 6.90 -1.19
CA THR A 21 7.97 6.44 -2.47
C THR A 21 9.10 6.13 -3.45
N VAL A 22 8.99 5.03 -4.17
CA VAL A 22 9.96 4.62 -5.18
C VAL A 22 9.37 4.72 -6.58
N CYS A 23 10.03 5.52 -7.41
CA CYS A 23 9.72 5.67 -8.83
C CYS A 23 10.99 5.35 -9.64
N ARG A 24 11.20 4.08 -9.96
CA ARG A 24 12.36 3.67 -10.76
C ARG A 24 12.12 4.00 -12.22
N TYR A 25 13.15 4.48 -12.91
CA TYR A 25 13.09 4.93 -14.32
C TYR A 25 11.98 5.98 -14.54
N ALA A 26 11.89 6.94 -13.61
CA ALA A 26 10.91 8.00 -13.69
C ALA A 26 11.28 9.01 -14.79
N MET A 27 10.24 9.46 -15.48
CA MET A 27 10.31 10.61 -16.39
C MET A 27 9.40 11.72 -15.85
N PRO A 28 9.77 13.00 -16.03
CA PRO A 28 8.88 14.09 -15.65
C PRO A 28 7.60 14.07 -16.49
N VAL A 29 6.51 14.49 -15.87
CA VAL A 29 5.21 14.68 -16.51
C VAL A 29 4.93 16.17 -16.57
N ASP A 30 4.98 16.73 -17.76
CA ASP A 30 4.74 18.15 -17.97
C ASP A 30 3.25 18.47 -17.92
N ILE A 31 2.90 19.43 -17.09
CA ILE A 31 1.55 19.98 -17.03
C ILE A 31 1.49 21.19 -17.97
N LEU A 32 0.96 20.97 -19.18
CA LEU A 32 0.86 22.02 -20.20
C LEU A 32 -0.16 23.11 -19.80
N TRP A 33 -1.21 22.74 -19.06
CA TRP A 33 -2.18 23.68 -18.50
C TRP A 33 -2.76 23.12 -17.20
N LYS A 34 -2.96 23.98 -16.21
CA LYS A 34 -3.51 23.58 -14.90
C LYS A 34 -5.02 23.58 -14.88
N GLU A 35 -5.65 24.49 -15.61
CA GLU A 35 -7.10 24.68 -15.68
C GLU A 35 -7.53 24.90 -17.12
N GLY A 36 -8.76 24.56 -17.44
CA GLY A 36 -9.33 24.63 -18.78
C GLY A 36 -9.09 23.34 -19.57
N GLY A 37 -9.48 23.35 -20.85
CA GLY A 37 -9.47 22.16 -21.68
C GLY A 37 -10.53 21.12 -21.29
N GLY A 38 -10.49 19.93 -21.91
CA GLY A 38 -11.55 18.94 -21.80
C GLY A 38 -12.77 19.30 -22.65
N LEU A 39 -13.85 18.53 -22.54
CA LEU A 39 -15.07 18.72 -23.32
C LEU A 39 -15.82 20.00 -22.95
N THR A 40 -15.76 20.42 -21.68
CA THR A 40 -16.50 21.54 -21.11
C THR A 40 -15.63 22.69 -20.63
N GLY A 41 -14.30 22.62 -20.85
CA GLY A 41 -13.35 23.62 -20.34
C GLY A 41 -13.16 23.61 -18.82
N THR A 42 -13.62 22.57 -18.13
CA THR A 42 -13.62 22.47 -16.67
C THR A 42 -12.52 21.53 -16.14
N ARG A 43 -11.61 21.08 -17.00
CA ARG A 43 -10.52 20.20 -16.60
C ARG A 43 -9.54 20.92 -15.67
N GLN A 44 -9.21 20.24 -14.59
CA GLN A 44 -8.20 20.68 -13.63
C GLN A 44 -7.12 19.61 -13.52
N VAL A 45 -5.85 20.03 -13.43
CA VAL A 45 -4.71 19.11 -13.30
C VAL A 45 -3.90 19.48 -12.06
N PHE A 46 -3.66 18.50 -11.21
CA PHE A 46 -2.95 18.63 -9.94
C PHE A 46 -1.69 17.78 -9.94
N PRO A 47 -0.54 18.32 -9.54
CA PRO A 47 0.62 17.49 -9.26
C PRO A 47 0.38 16.68 -7.98
N VAL A 48 0.56 15.36 -8.04
CA VAL A 48 0.40 14.44 -6.91
C VAL A 48 1.74 14.11 -6.27
N LEU A 49 2.73 13.79 -7.12
CA LEU A 49 4.05 13.40 -6.67
C LEU A 49 5.11 14.23 -7.39
N LYS A 50 6.04 14.77 -6.61
CA LYS A 50 7.19 15.51 -7.12
C LYS A 50 8.50 14.85 -6.66
N SER A 51 9.54 14.98 -7.47
CA SER A 51 10.88 14.59 -7.08
C SER A 51 11.49 15.56 -6.06
N TYR A 52 12.61 15.17 -5.47
CA TYR A 52 13.37 16.06 -4.59
C TYR A 52 13.95 17.25 -5.36
N SER A 53 14.23 18.34 -4.65
CA SER A 53 14.85 19.53 -5.23
C SER A 53 16.27 19.30 -5.77
N SER A 54 16.93 18.23 -5.30
CA SER A 54 18.26 17.79 -5.77
C SER A 54 18.21 16.83 -6.95
N SER A 55 17.02 16.58 -7.53
CA SER A 55 16.88 15.67 -8.66
C SER A 55 17.38 16.30 -9.96
N GLU A 56 17.86 15.46 -10.86
CA GLU A 56 18.27 15.84 -12.21
C GLU A 56 17.56 14.95 -13.23
N VAL A 57 17.08 15.57 -14.30
CA VAL A 57 16.57 14.86 -15.47
C VAL A 57 17.71 14.71 -16.48
N ARG A 58 18.04 13.47 -16.80
CA ARG A 58 19.15 13.17 -17.71
C ARG A 58 18.70 12.37 -18.93
N ARG A 59 19.30 12.64 -20.05
CA ARG A 59 19.23 11.85 -21.29
C ARG A 59 20.63 11.38 -21.65
N GLY A 60 20.98 10.15 -21.27
CA GLY A 60 22.34 9.68 -21.32
C GLY A 60 23.24 10.48 -20.36
N GLU A 61 24.25 11.13 -20.86
CA GLU A 61 25.16 11.99 -20.08
C GLU A 61 24.72 13.45 -19.99
N GLU A 62 23.74 13.86 -20.81
CA GLU A 62 23.25 15.22 -20.87
C GLU A 62 22.22 15.47 -19.75
N THR A 63 22.43 16.52 -18.94
CA THR A 63 21.46 17.01 -17.97
C THR A 63 20.51 17.99 -18.65
N LEU A 64 19.21 17.61 -18.72
CA LEU A 64 18.17 18.41 -19.36
C LEU A 64 17.57 19.46 -18.42
N SER A 65 17.34 19.06 -17.16
CA SER A 65 16.88 19.98 -16.12
C SER A 65 17.36 19.49 -14.74
N SER A 66 17.35 20.41 -13.77
CA SER A 66 17.67 20.13 -12.37
C SER A 66 16.65 20.80 -11.48
N GLY A 67 16.23 20.11 -10.43
CA GLY A 67 15.26 20.60 -9.47
C GLY A 67 14.11 19.62 -9.22
N SER A 68 13.04 20.15 -8.61
CA SER A 68 11.86 19.35 -8.30
C SER A 68 10.95 19.24 -9.52
N GLU A 69 10.84 18.05 -10.06
CA GLU A 69 10.03 17.73 -11.24
C GLU A 69 8.78 16.96 -10.83
N THR A 70 7.67 17.18 -11.54
CA THR A 70 6.43 16.43 -11.31
C THR A 70 6.53 15.05 -11.94
N ILE A 71 6.33 14.01 -11.15
CA ILE A 71 6.37 12.60 -11.58
C ILE A 71 4.98 12.01 -11.75
N MET A 72 4.01 12.49 -10.98
CA MET A 72 2.64 12.00 -11.02
C MET A 72 1.66 13.16 -10.98
N THR A 73 0.63 13.08 -11.82
CA THR A 73 -0.44 14.08 -11.92
C THR A 73 -1.81 13.42 -11.83
N LEU A 74 -2.77 14.10 -11.24
CA LEU A 74 -4.18 13.74 -11.26
C LEU A 74 -4.94 14.82 -12.02
N SER A 75 -5.64 14.43 -13.07
CA SER A 75 -6.56 15.32 -13.77
C SER A 75 -8.00 14.96 -13.44
N ARG A 76 -8.84 15.97 -13.29
CA ARG A 76 -10.27 15.87 -13.10
C ARG A 76 -10.98 16.65 -14.20
N ASP A 77 -11.94 16.05 -14.86
CA ASP A 77 -12.82 16.70 -15.83
C ASP A 77 -14.26 16.58 -15.36
N LYS A 78 -15.01 17.69 -15.39
CA LYS A 78 -16.42 17.73 -14.99
C LYS A 78 -17.30 17.73 -16.21
N VAL A 79 -18.29 16.83 -16.24
CA VAL A 79 -19.31 16.76 -17.26
C VAL A 79 -20.68 16.85 -16.60
N ILE A 80 -21.58 17.65 -17.15
CA ILE A 80 -22.95 17.77 -16.66
C ILE A 80 -23.86 16.98 -17.58
N ILE A 81 -24.55 15.97 -17.04
CA ILE A 81 -25.51 15.13 -17.76
C ILE A 81 -26.81 15.16 -16.96
N ASN A 82 -27.91 15.52 -17.62
CA ASN A 82 -29.25 15.61 -16.99
C ASN A 82 -29.28 16.49 -15.72
N ASN A 83 -28.52 17.57 -15.70
CA ASN A 83 -28.38 18.50 -14.58
C ASN A 83 -27.65 17.89 -13.36
N GLU A 84 -26.99 16.75 -13.53
CA GLU A 84 -26.13 16.14 -12.52
C GLU A 84 -24.66 16.27 -12.93
N ASN A 85 -23.78 16.43 -11.94
CA ASN A 85 -22.35 16.56 -12.14
C ASN A 85 -21.71 15.17 -12.15
N TYR A 86 -21.03 14.84 -13.23
CA TYR A 86 -20.20 13.65 -13.33
C TYR A 86 -18.74 14.07 -13.44
N TYR A 87 -17.86 13.30 -12.81
CA TYR A 87 -16.44 13.56 -12.82
C TYR A 87 -15.69 12.37 -13.41
N SER A 88 -14.78 12.67 -14.31
CA SER A 88 -13.81 11.72 -14.81
C SER A 88 -12.43 12.06 -14.33
N TYR A 89 -11.64 11.04 -13.99
CA TYR A 89 -10.32 11.19 -13.43
C TYR A 89 -9.30 10.42 -14.24
N VAL A 90 -8.12 11.00 -14.38
CA VAL A 90 -6.95 10.34 -14.96
C VAL A 90 -5.76 10.56 -14.05
N LEU A 91 -5.21 9.48 -13.53
CA LEU A 91 -3.94 9.48 -12.80
C LEU A 91 -2.83 9.10 -13.78
N ALA A 92 -1.95 10.04 -14.09
CA ALA A 92 -0.80 9.81 -14.96
C ALA A 92 0.48 9.76 -14.13
N CYS A 93 1.28 8.70 -14.33
CA CYS A 93 2.54 8.50 -13.65
C CYS A 93 3.67 8.32 -14.66
N GLY A 94 4.75 9.08 -14.51
CA GLY A 94 5.94 9.01 -15.35
C GLY A 94 6.85 7.81 -15.04
N SER A 95 6.44 6.86 -14.21
CA SER A 95 7.21 5.66 -13.88
C SER A 95 6.37 4.41 -14.06
N ALA A 96 6.72 3.57 -15.03
CA ALA A 96 6.04 2.30 -15.25
C ALA A 96 6.24 1.31 -14.08
N SER A 97 7.34 1.42 -13.35
CA SER A 97 7.63 0.56 -12.20
C SER A 97 6.92 0.97 -10.92
N PHE A 98 6.22 2.12 -10.89
CA PHE A 98 5.50 2.59 -9.70
C PHE A 98 4.49 1.55 -9.19
N THR A 99 3.83 0.83 -10.11
CA THR A 99 2.83 -0.20 -9.82
C THR A 99 3.39 -1.61 -9.80
N SER A 100 4.72 -1.78 -9.78
CA SER A 100 5.33 -3.11 -9.66
C SER A 100 4.96 -3.77 -8.34
N SER A 101 4.75 -5.08 -8.36
CA SER A 101 4.50 -5.90 -7.17
C SER A 101 5.56 -5.72 -6.09
N ASP A 102 6.81 -5.52 -6.48
CA ASP A 102 7.94 -5.33 -5.55
C ASP A 102 7.76 -4.10 -4.66
N TYR A 103 7.07 -3.06 -5.16
CA TYR A 103 6.81 -1.82 -4.43
C TYR A 103 5.42 -1.75 -3.82
N LEU A 104 4.40 -2.33 -4.49
CA LEU A 104 3.03 -2.29 -3.99
C LEU A 104 2.79 -3.25 -2.83
N LEU A 105 3.46 -4.42 -2.82
CA LEU A 105 3.29 -5.42 -1.77
C LEU A 105 4.27 -5.25 -0.61
N SER A 106 5.20 -4.31 -0.72
CA SER A 106 6.20 -4.04 0.31
C SER A 106 5.74 -2.94 1.26
N ASN A 107 5.71 -3.23 2.56
CA ASN A 107 5.43 -2.23 3.60
C ASN A 107 6.58 -1.22 3.80
N ALA A 108 7.70 -1.39 3.09
CA ALA A 108 8.83 -0.47 3.14
C ALA A 108 8.63 0.79 2.29
N TYR A 109 7.62 0.77 1.39
CA TYR A 109 7.37 1.85 0.44
C TYR A 109 5.93 2.35 0.51
N ALA A 110 5.73 3.64 0.23
CA ALA A 110 4.42 4.29 0.24
C ALA A 110 3.65 4.18 -1.09
N ASN A 111 4.14 3.41 -2.06
CA ASN A 111 3.54 3.32 -3.39
C ASN A 111 2.07 2.85 -3.34
N SER A 112 1.78 1.81 -2.55
CA SER A 112 0.42 1.30 -2.34
C SER A 112 -0.49 2.33 -1.68
N GLU A 113 0.02 3.06 -0.68
CA GLU A 113 -0.76 4.08 0.03
C GLU A 113 -1.14 5.25 -0.87
N ILE A 114 -0.21 5.72 -1.70
CA ILE A 114 -0.48 6.79 -2.69
C ILE A 114 -1.55 6.34 -3.68
N LEU A 115 -1.43 5.11 -4.21
CA LEU A 115 -2.41 4.59 -5.17
C LEU A 115 -3.79 4.42 -4.52
N ARG A 116 -3.84 3.87 -3.30
CA ARG A 116 -5.07 3.72 -2.53
C ARG A 116 -5.72 5.07 -2.23
N SER A 117 -4.95 6.05 -1.78
CA SER A 117 -5.46 7.39 -1.48
C SER A 117 -5.96 8.11 -2.73
N ALA A 118 -5.27 7.93 -3.88
CA ALA A 118 -5.75 8.45 -5.15
C ALA A 118 -7.09 7.83 -5.57
N MET A 119 -7.23 6.51 -5.43
CA MET A 119 -8.48 5.81 -5.72
C MET A 119 -9.61 6.24 -4.78
N LEU A 120 -9.34 6.41 -3.50
CA LEU A 120 -10.32 6.89 -2.53
C LEU A 120 -10.76 8.33 -2.84
N ALA A 121 -9.82 9.22 -3.16
CA ALA A 121 -10.12 10.59 -3.53
C ALA A 121 -11.00 10.65 -4.80
N MET A 122 -10.72 9.81 -5.80
CA MET A 122 -11.54 9.67 -7.00
C MET A 122 -12.92 9.04 -6.72
N GLY A 123 -13.01 8.16 -5.73
CA GLY A 123 -14.24 7.45 -5.36
C GLY A 123 -15.18 8.24 -4.45
N ARG A 124 -14.72 9.28 -3.76
CA ARG A 124 -15.56 10.06 -2.81
C ARG A 124 -16.77 10.74 -3.44
N GLU A 125 -16.72 11.04 -4.71
CA GLU A 125 -17.84 11.61 -5.45
C GLU A 125 -18.85 10.56 -5.96
N ARG A 126 -18.52 9.28 -5.83
CA ARG A 126 -19.46 8.16 -5.96
C ARG A 126 -19.73 7.65 -4.55
N ILE A 127 -20.99 7.53 -4.18
CA ILE A 127 -21.41 6.89 -2.93
C ILE A 127 -20.98 5.41 -3.06
N LEU A 128 -19.74 5.13 -2.71
CA LEU A 128 -19.30 3.76 -2.49
C LEU A 128 -20.02 3.30 -1.24
N THR A 129 -20.73 2.20 -1.35
CA THR A 129 -21.28 1.50 -0.19
C THR A 129 -20.14 1.32 0.79
N ASP A 130 -20.30 1.87 2.00
CA ASP A 130 -19.33 1.71 3.07
C ASP A 130 -19.21 0.21 3.35
N ILE A 131 -18.15 -0.39 2.80
CA ILE A 131 -17.83 -1.78 3.11
C ILE A 131 -17.03 -1.71 4.42
N PRO A 132 -17.61 -2.13 5.55
CA PRO A 132 -16.90 -2.06 6.81
C PRO A 132 -15.60 -2.86 6.69
N TYR A 133 -14.48 -2.18 6.83
CA TYR A 133 -13.17 -2.80 6.85
C TYR A 133 -13.10 -3.71 8.08
N LYS A 134 -13.13 -5.00 7.84
CA LYS A 134 -12.80 -5.97 8.88
C LYS A 134 -11.27 -6.01 8.97
N ALA A 135 -10.73 -5.32 9.96
CA ALA A 135 -9.35 -5.51 10.32
C ALA A 135 -9.13 -7.01 10.57
N PHE A 136 -8.25 -7.64 9.80
CA PHE A 136 -7.74 -8.93 10.19
C PHE A 136 -6.90 -8.68 11.44
N ASP A 137 -7.46 -8.99 12.61
CA ASP A 137 -6.66 -9.09 13.81
C ASP A 137 -5.50 -10.03 13.47
N LYS A 138 -4.31 -9.48 13.45
CA LYS A 138 -3.09 -10.28 13.51
C LYS A 138 -3.11 -10.88 14.91
N THR A 139 -3.83 -11.98 15.07
CA THR A 139 -3.67 -12.84 16.22
C THR A 139 -2.26 -13.43 16.09
N ASP A 140 -1.28 -12.64 16.47
CA ASP A 140 0.03 -13.19 16.75
C ASP A 140 -0.21 -14.24 17.83
N ILE A 141 -0.01 -15.50 17.49
CA ILE A 141 -0.05 -16.58 18.46
C ILE A 141 1.13 -16.35 19.38
N THR A 142 0.93 -15.54 20.41
CA THR A 142 1.92 -15.26 21.43
C THR A 142 1.98 -16.47 22.37
N ILE A 143 2.79 -17.45 22.02
CA ILE A 143 3.14 -18.54 22.93
C ILE A 143 4.11 -17.96 23.96
N THR A 144 3.67 -17.87 25.20
CA THR A 144 4.58 -17.47 26.29
C THR A 144 5.68 -18.52 26.48
N THR A 145 6.86 -18.09 26.89
CA THR A 145 8.00 -19.00 27.15
C THR A 145 7.64 -20.14 28.11
N LYS A 146 6.74 -19.87 29.09
CA LYS A 146 6.22 -20.91 29.99
C LYS A 146 5.40 -21.98 29.26
N GLN A 147 4.54 -21.57 28.34
CA GLN A 147 3.73 -22.49 27.53
C GLN A 147 4.61 -23.32 26.59
N ALA A 148 5.56 -22.67 25.91
CA ALA A 148 6.51 -23.35 25.04
C ALA A 148 7.31 -24.42 25.81
N ASN A 149 7.83 -24.07 26.99
CA ASN A 149 8.55 -25.03 27.85
C ASN A 149 7.65 -26.17 28.33
N ALA A 150 6.40 -25.90 28.71
CA ALA A 150 5.46 -26.94 29.13
C ALA A 150 5.20 -27.96 28.03
N TRP A 151 4.94 -27.49 26.81
CA TRP A 151 4.77 -28.38 25.65
C TRP A 151 6.04 -29.17 25.31
N THR A 152 7.20 -28.53 25.38
CA THR A 152 8.48 -29.20 25.16
C THR A 152 8.68 -30.34 26.17
N VAL A 153 8.47 -30.09 27.47
CA VAL A 153 8.60 -31.14 28.50
C VAL A 153 7.58 -32.24 28.28
N LEU A 154 6.33 -31.94 27.93
CA LEU A 154 5.29 -32.92 27.68
C LEU A 154 5.66 -33.87 26.54
N PHE A 155 6.12 -33.35 25.41
CA PHE A 155 6.43 -34.15 24.24
C PHE A 155 7.80 -34.83 24.33
N THR A 156 8.79 -34.22 24.96
CA THR A 156 10.16 -34.73 24.99
C THR A 156 10.41 -35.69 26.17
N ALA A 157 9.74 -35.48 27.29
CA ALA A 157 9.97 -36.28 28.49
C ALA A 157 8.75 -37.14 28.89
N ALA A 158 7.58 -36.52 29.08
CA ALA A 158 6.42 -37.23 29.64
C ALA A 158 5.92 -38.32 28.70
N LEU A 159 5.78 -38.02 27.41
CA LEU A 159 5.21 -38.96 26.43
C LEU A 159 6.12 -40.20 26.22
N PRO A 160 7.45 -40.08 26.02
CA PRO A 160 8.35 -41.22 25.96
C PRO A 160 8.37 -42.09 27.23
N VAL A 161 8.32 -41.44 28.41
CA VAL A 161 8.26 -42.15 29.69
C VAL A 161 7.00 -43.00 29.79
N CYS A 162 5.85 -42.45 29.43
CA CYS A 162 4.57 -43.18 29.44
C CYS A 162 4.60 -44.38 28.48
N ILE A 163 5.15 -44.19 27.27
CA ILE A 163 5.28 -45.28 26.29
C ILE A 163 6.22 -46.38 26.83
N SER A 164 7.36 -46.01 27.41
CA SER A 164 8.30 -46.95 27.98
C SER A 164 7.69 -47.71 29.15
N ALA A 165 6.97 -47.03 30.07
CA ALA A 165 6.28 -47.67 31.18
C ALA A 165 5.22 -48.68 30.71
N ALA A 166 4.42 -48.30 29.70
CA ALA A 166 3.45 -49.21 29.10
C ALA A 166 4.12 -50.42 28.47
N GLY A 167 5.23 -50.24 27.77
CA GLY A 167 6.02 -51.33 27.19
C GLY A 167 6.55 -52.30 28.24
N VAL A 168 7.13 -51.81 29.34
CA VAL A 168 7.58 -52.61 30.47
C VAL A 168 6.43 -53.35 31.11
N PHE A 169 5.29 -52.70 31.34
CA PHE A 169 4.11 -53.35 31.91
C PHE A 169 3.62 -54.51 31.05
N VAL A 170 3.53 -54.36 29.75
CA VAL A 170 3.12 -55.43 28.83
C VAL A 170 4.15 -56.54 28.84
N TYR A 171 5.44 -56.24 28.87
CA TYR A 171 6.51 -57.22 28.92
C TYR A 171 6.44 -58.07 30.19
N VAL A 172 6.29 -57.45 31.36
CA VAL A 172 6.19 -58.14 32.64
C VAL A 172 4.96 -59.05 32.69
N ARG A 173 3.81 -58.53 32.24
CA ARG A 173 2.57 -59.33 32.19
C ARG A 173 2.70 -60.54 31.32
N ARG A 174 3.35 -60.43 30.16
CA ARG A 174 3.55 -61.54 29.22
C ARG A 174 4.54 -62.58 29.74
N LYS A 175 5.52 -62.18 30.57
CA LYS A 175 6.48 -63.11 31.15
C LYS A 175 5.91 -63.96 32.29
N HIS A 176 4.87 -63.45 32.98
CA HIS A 176 4.24 -64.15 34.13
C HIS A 176 2.89 -64.78 33.78
N SER A 177 2.44 -64.74 32.54
CA SER A 177 1.30 -65.47 31.99
C SER A 177 1.80 -66.69 31.24
#